data_55ad71179fbcbf6d6e95f09449a39862
#
_entry.id   55ad71179fbcbf6d6e95f09449a39862
#
_cell.length_a   1.000
_cell.length_b   1.000
_cell.length_c   1.000
_cell.angle_alpha   90.00
_cell.angle_beta   90.00
_cell.angle_gamma   90.00
#
_symmetry.space_group_name_H-M   'P 1'
#
loop_
_entity.id
_entity.type
_entity.pdbx_description
1 polymer ?
#
loop_
_entity_poly.entity_id
_entity_poly.type
_entity_poly.pdbx_seq_one_letter_code
_entity_poly.pdbx_strand_id
1 'polypeptide(L)'
;MTGGDRSGTLAGVRFGRVSRHADERGSFRELWRADALGRIDPLVAGAGPGDEVRFVQANLSTSASGVLRGLHYHRRQLDYWVVAAGSAFVALVDVRPLLERSGPRAVVETRVLRADEWVVIPAGVAHGFLALEPLELVYLVTAPYDGADELGFAWDDPAVGVPWPSVTGSTDGAPILSERDRANPPLAELVERLRA
;
A
#
# COMPACT_ATOMS: atom_id res chain seq x y z
N MET A 1 14.98 13.72 6.73
CA MET A 1 13.99 12.81 7.33
C MET A 1 14.35 12.61 8.79
N THR A 2 13.59 13.19 9.72
CA THR A 2 13.80 13.09 11.17
C THR A 2 12.53 12.72 11.92
N GLY A 3 11.66 11.96 11.29
CA GLY A 3 10.56 11.29 11.97
C GLY A 3 10.89 9.81 11.97
N GLY A 4 11.07 9.22 13.16
CA GLY A 4 11.58 7.86 13.33
C GLY A 4 10.90 6.84 12.43
N ASP A 5 11.70 6.19 11.60
CA ASP A 5 11.35 4.98 10.87
C ASP A 5 10.91 3.93 11.90
N ARG A 6 9.71 3.40 11.75
CA ARG A 6 9.16 2.34 12.63
C ARG A 6 8.86 1.13 11.76
N SER A 7 9.47 0.00 12.08
CA SER A 7 9.10 -1.27 11.46
C SER A 7 7.63 -1.57 11.71
N GLY A 8 6.95 -2.02 10.66
CA GLY A 8 5.64 -2.65 10.77
C GLY A 8 5.72 -4.02 11.46
N THR A 9 4.58 -4.66 11.68
CA THR A 9 4.53 -6.05 12.16
C THR A 9 4.82 -7.04 11.03
N LEU A 10 4.55 -6.65 9.78
CA LEU A 10 4.85 -7.44 8.59
C LEU A 10 6.31 -7.26 8.15
N ALA A 11 6.98 -8.34 7.79
CA ALA A 11 8.37 -8.31 7.38
C ALA A 11 8.58 -7.39 6.16
N GLY A 12 9.52 -6.44 6.27
CA GLY A 12 9.85 -5.46 5.22
C GLY A 12 8.93 -4.23 5.17
N VAL A 13 7.80 -4.21 5.88
CA VAL A 13 6.95 -3.03 6.00
C VAL A 13 7.60 -2.02 6.95
N ARG A 14 7.65 -0.76 6.53
CA ARG A 14 8.17 0.35 7.33
C ARG A 14 7.23 1.54 7.27
N PHE A 15 7.09 2.26 8.35
CA PHE A 15 6.29 3.47 8.46
C PHE A 15 7.15 4.62 8.96
N GLY A 16 6.76 5.84 8.60
CA GLY A 16 7.41 7.03 9.15
C GLY A 16 6.67 8.30 8.78
N ARG A 17 7.37 9.41 8.93
CA ARG A 17 6.81 10.74 8.67
C ARG A 17 7.84 11.61 7.96
N VAL A 18 7.41 12.39 6.98
CA VAL A 18 8.20 13.45 6.37
C VAL A 18 8.18 14.71 7.26
N SER A 19 9.27 15.45 7.25
CA SER A 19 9.33 16.74 7.95
C SER A 19 8.60 17.81 7.15
N ARG A 20 7.76 18.57 7.84
CA ARG A 20 7.08 19.73 7.28
C ARG A 20 7.78 21.00 7.78
N HIS A 21 8.17 21.88 6.88
CA HIS A 21 8.74 23.19 7.14
C HIS A 21 7.70 24.24 6.75
N ALA A 22 7.14 24.92 7.73
CA ALA A 22 6.10 25.93 7.53
C ALA A 22 6.65 27.33 7.82
N ASP A 23 6.22 28.31 7.02
CA ASP A 23 6.47 29.75 7.22
C ASP A 23 5.22 30.55 6.78
N GLU A 24 5.32 31.87 6.73
CA GLU A 24 4.23 32.77 6.34
C GLU A 24 3.72 32.57 4.91
N ARG A 25 4.50 31.92 4.03
CA ARG A 25 4.12 31.63 2.64
C ARG A 25 3.40 30.29 2.50
N GLY A 26 3.42 29.42 3.54
CA GLY A 26 2.84 28.09 3.52
C GLY A 26 3.77 27.02 4.09
N SER A 27 3.89 25.87 3.41
CA SER A 27 4.77 24.81 3.89
C SER A 27 5.49 24.08 2.75
N PHE A 28 6.73 23.68 3.04
CA PHE A 28 7.56 22.85 2.17
C PHE A 28 7.77 21.47 2.82
N ARG A 29 7.76 20.41 2.00
CA ARG A 29 8.03 19.02 2.39
C ARG A 29 8.85 18.34 1.32
N GLU A 30 9.90 17.66 1.73
CA GLU A 30 10.59 16.71 0.87
C GLU A 30 9.88 15.35 1.04
N LEU A 31 9.11 14.93 0.03
CA LEU A 31 8.34 13.70 0.11
C LEU A 31 9.21 12.47 -0.05
N TRP A 32 10.26 12.56 -0.86
CA TRP A 32 11.18 11.48 -1.11
C TRP A 32 12.54 11.99 -1.59
N ARG A 33 13.58 11.23 -1.28
CA ARG A 33 14.95 11.39 -1.79
C ARG A 33 15.58 10.01 -1.95
N ALA A 34 16.40 9.82 -3.00
CA ALA A 34 16.96 8.51 -3.37
C ALA A 34 17.76 7.84 -2.25
N ASP A 35 18.46 8.61 -1.42
CA ASP A 35 19.26 8.10 -0.29
C ASP A 35 18.49 7.96 1.03
N ALA A 36 17.26 8.44 1.07
CA ALA A 36 16.51 8.60 2.31
C ALA A 36 16.02 7.28 2.92
N LEU A 37 15.67 6.31 2.10
CA LEU A 37 15.25 4.97 2.55
C LEU A 37 16.43 3.99 2.63
N GLY A 38 17.65 4.47 2.35
CA GLY A 38 18.82 3.62 2.19
C GLY A 38 18.76 2.81 0.89
N ARG A 39 19.64 1.84 0.76
CA ARG A 39 19.61 0.89 -0.35
C ARG A 39 18.41 -0.02 -0.20
N ILE A 40 17.58 -0.10 -1.23
CA ILE A 40 16.46 -1.05 -1.28
C ILE A 40 17.06 -2.46 -1.42
N ASP A 41 16.69 -3.37 -0.53
CA ASP A 41 17.02 -4.79 -0.68
C ASP A 41 16.25 -5.34 -1.90
N PRO A 42 16.94 -5.87 -2.92
CA PRO A 42 16.28 -6.43 -4.10
C PRO A 42 15.22 -7.47 -3.76
N LEU A 43 15.45 -8.33 -2.79
CA LEU A 43 14.49 -9.37 -2.39
C LEU A 43 13.19 -8.79 -1.84
N VAL A 44 13.26 -7.65 -1.13
CA VAL A 44 12.07 -6.95 -0.61
C VAL A 44 11.25 -6.32 -1.75
N ALA A 45 11.90 -6.00 -2.86
CA ALA A 45 11.24 -5.50 -4.06
C ALA A 45 10.80 -6.62 -5.05
N GLY A 46 11.02 -7.89 -4.71
CA GLY A 46 10.72 -9.01 -5.59
C GLY A 46 11.67 -9.15 -6.78
N ALA A 47 12.86 -8.55 -6.68
CA ALA A 47 13.94 -8.63 -7.68
C ALA A 47 14.95 -9.74 -7.32
N GLY A 48 15.83 -10.07 -8.26
CA GLY A 48 16.86 -11.08 -8.05
C GLY A 48 17.99 -10.61 -7.12
N PRO A 49 18.74 -11.53 -6.51
CA PRO A 49 19.91 -11.17 -5.71
C PRO A 49 20.93 -10.41 -6.54
N GLY A 50 21.31 -9.21 -6.06
CA GLY A 50 22.31 -8.36 -6.73
C GLY A 50 21.73 -7.36 -7.74
N ASP A 51 20.45 -7.40 -8.04
CA ASP A 51 19.80 -6.40 -8.89
C ASP A 51 19.87 -5.01 -8.24
N GLU A 52 20.00 -3.98 -9.07
CA GLU A 52 19.88 -2.61 -8.63
C GLU A 52 18.40 -2.21 -8.64
N VAL A 53 17.82 -1.99 -7.46
CA VAL A 53 16.43 -1.56 -7.31
C VAL A 53 16.36 -0.09 -6.96
N ARG A 54 15.53 0.64 -7.72
CA ARG A 54 15.26 2.06 -7.51
C ARG A 54 13.82 2.38 -7.83
N PHE A 55 13.31 3.47 -7.28
CA PHE A 55 12.01 3.99 -7.72
C PHE A 55 12.13 4.57 -9.14
N VAL A 56 11.21 4.17 -9.99
CA VAL A 56 11.22 4.50 -11.43
C VAL A 56 10.00 5.27 -11.90
N GLN A 57 8.93 5.27 -11.10
CA GLN A 57 7.69 5.98 -11.40
C GLN A 57 7.12 6.60 -10.13
N ALA A 58 6.58 7.81 -10.24
CA ALA A 58 5.83 8.50 -9.20
C ALA A 58 4.44 8.85 -9.71
N ASN A 59 3.43 8.67 -8.87
CA ASN A 59 2.03 8.94 -9.19
C ASN A 59 1.40 9.77 -8.07
N LEU A 60 0.39 10.57 -8.42
CA LEU A 60 -0.52 11.22 -7.49
C LEU A 60 -1.93 10.66 -7.69
N SER A 61 -2.51 10.11 -6.63
CA SER A 61 -3.90 9.66 -6.60
C SER A 61 -4.73 10.59 -5.73
N THR A 62 -5.82 11.10 -6.25
CA THR A 62 -6.84 11.83 -5.48
C THR A 62 -8.06 10.94 -5.27
N SER A 63 -8.64 10.98 -4.08
CA SER A 63 -9.81 10.18 -3.73
C SER A 63 -10.76 10.99 -2.86
N ALA A 64 -12.05 10.94 -3.16
CA ALA A 64 -13.06 11.47 -2.27
C ALA A 64 -13.14 10.62 -0.99
N SER A 65 -13.70 11.17 0.09
CA SER A 65 -14.02 10.40 1.28
C SER A 65 -14.89 9.19 0.94
N GLY A 66 -14.61 8.04 1.55
CA GLY A 66 -15.34 6.79 1.32
C GLY A 66 -14.86 5.99 0.09
N VAL A 67 -13.92 6.49 -0.71
CA VAL A 67 -13.31 5.71 -1.80
C VAL A 67 -12.36 4.67 -1.21
N LEU A 68 -12.53 3.41 -1.62
CA LEU A 68 -11.59 2.32 -1.36
C LEU A 68 -10.90 1.92 -2.65
N ARG A 69 -9.57 1.79 -2.60
CA ARG A 69 -8.75 1.22 -3.68
C ARG A 69 -7.98 0.03 -3.13
N GLY A 70 -8.10 -1.11 -3.80
CA GLY A 70 -7.45 -2.37 -3.37
C GLY A 70 -8.42 -3.56 -3.34
N LEU A 71 -8.00 -4.73 -2.84
CA LEU A 71 -6.63 -5.01 -2.43
C LEU A 71 -5.80 -5.38 -3.65
N HIS A 72 -4.75 -4.61 -3.91
CA HIS A 72 -3.83 -4.83 -5.03
C HIS A 72 -2.61 -5.64 -4.55
N TYR A 73 -2.03 -6.41 -5.45
CA TYR A 73 -0.91 -7.29 -5.16
C TYR A 73 0.11 -7.25 -6.31
N HIS A 74 1.38 -7.13 -5.97
CA HIS A 74 2.49 -7.15 -6.91
C HIS A 74 3.53 -8.20 -6.52
N ARG A 75 4.05 -8.92 -7.51
CA ARG A 75 5.13 -9.89 -7.32
C ARG A 75 6.51 -9.25 -7.31
N ARG A 76 6.67 -8.16 -8.04
CA ARG A 76 7.97 -7.55 -8.37
C ARG A 76 7.98 -6.02 -8.22
N GLN A 77 7.08 -5.50 -7.42
CA GLN A 77 7.02 -4.07 -7.16
C GLN A 77 7.03 -3.82 -5.65
N LEU A 78 7.88 -2.90 -5.23
CA LEU A 78 7.83 -2.27 -3.92
C LEU A 78 7.20 -0.90 -4.09
N ASP A 79 6.29 -0.56 -3.17
CA ASP A 79 5.61 0.72 -3.13
C ASP A 79 6.12 1.57 -1.96
N TYR A 80 6.23 2.88 -2.18
CA TYR A 80 6.40 3.89 -1.15
C TYR A 80 5.26 4.88 -1.24
N TRP A 81 4.38 4.88 -0.26
CA TRP A 81 3.23 5.76 -0.21
C TRP A 81 3.45 6.90 0.78
N VAL A 82 3.05 8.13 0.41
CA VAL A 82 3.04 9.31 1.28
C VAL A 82 1.67 9.96 1.19
N VAL A 83 1.01 10.15 2.32
CA VAL A 83 -0.22 10.94 2.39
C VAL A 83 0.17 12.43 2.29
N ALA A 84 -0.16 13.07 1.17
CA ALA A 84 0.11 14.49 0.95
C ALA A 84 -0.97 15.37 1.62
N ALA A 85 -2.23 14.93 1.59
CA ALA A 85 -3.36 15.60 2.27
C ALA A 85 -4.42 14.60 2.67
N GLY A 86 -5.20 14.89 3.71
CA GLY A 86 -6.26 14.03 4.22
C GLY A 86 -5.77 12.89 5.11
N SER A 87 -6.58 11.84 5.19
CA SER A 87 -6.27 10.63 5.96
C SER A 87 -6.85 9.38 5.30
N ALA A 88 -6.15 8.25 5.48
CA ALA A 88 -6.54 6.96 4.94
C ALA A 88 -6.42 5.85 5.98
N PHE A 89 -7.40 4.95 6.03
CA PHE A 89 -7.23 3.65 6.66
C PHE A 89 -6.53 2.73 5.65
N VAL A 90 -5.30 2.37 5.93
CA VAL A 90 -4.47 1.50 5.09
C VAL A 90 -4.54 0.08 5.60
N ALA A 91 -4.78 -0.87 4.70
CA ALA A 91 -4.72 -2.30 4.96
C ALA A 91 -3.57 -2.92 4.17
N LEU A 92 -2.75 -3.69 4.86
CA LEU A 92 -1.63 -4.47 4.34
C LEU A 92 -1.89 -5.93 4.63
N VAL A 93 -1.78 -6.78 3.62
CA VAL A 93 -2.09 -8.22 3.73
C VAL A 93 -0.90 -9.01 3.19
N ASP A 94 -0.12 -9.60 4.08
CA ASP A 94 1.00 -10.45 3.71
C ASP A 94 0.49 -11.82 3.26
N VAL A 95 0.58 -12.08 1.95
CA VAL A 95 0.17 -13.35 1.36
C VAL A 95 1.33 -14.33 1.17
N ARG A 96 2.58 -13.90 1.45
CA ARG A 96 3.79 -14.74 1.32
C ARG A 96 3.70 -16.05 2.10
N PRO A 97 3.18 -16.07 3.37
CA PRO A 97 3.03 -17.32 4.12
C PRO A 97 2.17 -18.35 3.39
N LEU A 98 1.13 -17.91 2.67
CA LEU A 98 0.32 -18.81 1.85
C LEU A 98 1.11 -19.33 0.66
N LEU A 99 1.80 -18.45 -0.09
CA LEU A 99 2.53 -18.82 -1.31
C LEU A 99 3.69 -19.78 -1.01
N GLU A 100 4.41 -19.55 0.07
CA GLU A 100 5.54 -20.36 0.54
C GLU A 100 5.10 -21.60 1.31
N ARG A 101 3.80 -21.76 1.58
CA ARG A 101 3.25 -22.83 2.45
C ARG A 101 3.86 -22.83 3.86
N SER A 102 4.33 -21.68 4.31
CA SER A 102 4.91 -21.48 5.64
C SER A 102 3.87 -21.14 6.72
N GLY A 103 2.63 -20.84 6.31
CA GLY A 103 1.52 -20.52 7.21
C GLY A 103 0.15 -20.85 6.60
N PRO A 104 -0.87 -21.02 7.46
CA PRO A 104 -2.21 -21.43 7.03
C PRO A 104 -3.09 -20.29 6.50
N ARG A 105 -2.68 -19.03 6.70
CA ARG A 105 -3.44 -17.82 6.31
C ARG A 105 -2.53 -16.64 6.03
N ALA A 106 -3.10 -15.63 5.35
CA ALA A 106 -2.47 -14.32 5.22
C ALA A 106 -2.45 -13.59 6.57
N VAL A 107 -1.50 -12.66 6.72
CA VAL A 107 -1.36 -11.83 7.93
C VAL A 107 -1.74 -10.40 7.61
N VAL A 108 -2.64 -9.82 8.41
CA VAL A 108 -3.19 -8.47 8.19
C VAL A 108 -2.56 -7.48 9.16
N GLU A 109 -2.07 -6.36 8.66
CA GLU A 109 -1.73 -5.16 9.43
C GLU A 109 -2.54 -3.99 8.92
N THR A 110 -3.15 -3.21 9.82
CA THR A 110 -3.90 -2.02 9.45
C THR A 110 -3.38 -0.80 10.20
N ARG A 111 -3.44 0.37 9.55
CA ARG A 111 -3.04 1.64 10.16
C ARG A 111 -3.78 2.81 9.53
N VAL A 112 -4.14 3.79 10.33
CA VAL A 112 -4.56 5.10 9.81
C VAL A 112 -3.29 5.93 9.53
N LEU A 113 -3.12 6.33 8.27
CA LEU A 113 -2.11 7.30 7.87
C LEU A 113 -2.75 8.66 7.64
N ARG A 114 -2.10 9.70 8.12
CA ARG A 114 -2.48 11.10 7.98
C ARG A 114 -1.45 11.86 7.15
N ALA A 115 -1.78 13.09 6.79
CA ALA A 115 -0.85 13.96 6.07
C ALA A 115 0.56 13.92 6.67
N ASP A 116 1.56 13.82 5.80
CA ASP A 116 2.99 13.68 6.08
C ASP A 116 3.43 12.28 6.55
N GLU A 117 2.51 11.34 6.75
CA GLU A 117 2.87 9.95 7.08
C GLU A 117 3.05 9.11 5.82
N TRP A 118 3.98 8.16 5.91
CA TRP A 118 4.34 7.29 4.79
C TRP A 118 4.45 5.82 5.21
N VAL A 119 4.36 4.94 4.22
CA VAL A 119 4.59 3.50 4.34
C VAL A 119 5.40 2.98 3.16
N VAL A 120 6.35 2.08 3.44
CA VAL A 120 7.01 1.21 2.45
C VAL A 120 6.33 -0.14 2.49
N ILE A 121 5.92 -0.62 1.33
CA ILE A 121 5.18 -1.88 1.15
C ILE A 121 6.00 -2.79 0.24
N PRO A 122 6.53 -3.91 0.76
CA PRO A 122 7.32 -4.83 -0.04
C PRO A 122 6.49 -5.61 -1.05
N ALA A 123 7.13 -6.12 -2.08
CA ALA A 123 6.54 -7.11 -2.98
C ALA A 123 5.99 -8.30 -2.18
N GLY A 124 4.88 -8.87 -2.64
CA GLY A 124 4.22 -9.98 -1.94
C GLY A 124 3.32 -9.57 -0.78
N VAL A 125 3.27 -8.28 -0.43
CA VAL A 125 2.29 -7.72 0.51
C VAL A 125 1.21 -7.00 -0.28
N ALA A 126 0.00 -7.56 -0.29
CA ALA A 126 -1.15 -6.90 -0.88
C ALA A 126 -1.55 -5.69 -0.04
N HIS A 127 -2.09 -4.67 -0.70
CA HIS A 127 -2.36 -3.40 -0.06
C HIS A 127 -3.58 -2.70 -0.64
N GLY A 128 -4.19 -1.89 0.19
CA GLY A 128 -5.30 -1.03 -0.17
C GLY A 128 -5.53 0.03 0.88
N PHE A 129 -6.39 0.99 0.55
CA PHE A 129 -6.78 2.02 1.50
C PHE A 129 -8.25 2.41 1.34
N LEU A 130 -8.84 2.83 2.44
CA LEU A 130 -10.10 3.56 2.48
C LEU A 130 -9.80 5.02 2.83
N ALA A 131 -10.18 5.95 1.95
CA ALA A 131 -10.07 7.38 2.22
C ALA A 131 -11.09 7.79 3.30
N LEU A 132 -10.59 8.20 4.46
CA LEU A 132 -11.43 8.65 5.58
C LEU A 132 -11.89 10.09 5.39
N GLU A 133 -11.09 10.87 4.66
CA GLU A 133 -11.30 12.25 4.25
C GLU A 133 -10.90 12.39 2.77
N PRO A 134 -11.21 13.51 2.08
CA PRO A 134 -10.60 13.78 0.78
C PRO A 134 -9.08 13.61 0.86
N LEU A 135 -8.55 12.71 0.04
CA LEU A 135 -7.18 12.19 0.14
C LEU A 135 -6.36 12.54 -1.09
N GLU A 136 -5.14 13.02 -0.86
CA GLU A 136 -4.07 13.07 -1.84
C GLU A 136 -2.94 12.11 -1.41
N LEU A 137 -2.73 11.07 -2.21
CA LEU A 137 -1.71 10.05 -1.98
C LEU A 137 -0.67 10.10 -3.10
N VAL A 138 0.57 10.44 -2.75
CA VAL A 138 1.73 10.28 -3.65
C VAL A 138 2.31 8.90 -3.42
N TYR A 139 2.56 8.16 -4.50
CA TYR A 139 3.22 6.86 -4.40
C TYR A 139 4.27 6.68 -5.48
N LEU A 140 5.41 6.14 -5.05
CA LEU A 140 6.54 5.78 -5.90
C LEU A 140 6.63 4.27 -5.97
N VAL A 141 6.99 3.76 -7.14
CA VAL A 141 7.06 2.32 -7.40
C VAL A 141 8.40 1.93 -8.04
N THR A 142 8.86 0.73 -7.73
CA THR A 142 10.16 0.21 -8.25
C THR A 142 10.03 -0.49 -9.60
N ALA A 143 8.81 -0.73 -10.08
CA ALA A 143 8.52 -1.22 -11.42
C ALA A 143 7.56 -0.27 -12.12
N PRO A 144 7.73 0.03 -13.43
CA PRO A 144 6.71 0.74 -14.18
C PRO A 144 5.41 -0.06 -14.21
N TYR A 145 4.29 0.66 -14.41
CA TYR A 145 3.00 -0.01 -14.56
C TYR A 145 3.06 -1.13 -15.60
N ASP A 146 2.75 -2.33 -15.16
CA ASP A 146 2.62 -3.52 -15.99
C ASP A 146 1.31 -4.22 -15.64
N GLY A 147 0.33 -4.20 -16.55
CA GLY A 147 -0.96 -4.83 -16.34
C GLY A 147 -0.88 -6.34 -16.05
N ALA A 148 0.24 -7.00 -16.33
CA ALA A 148 0.45 -8.42 -16.02
C ALA A 148 0.81 -8.66 -14.54
N ASP A 149 1.37 -7.67 -13.84
CA ASP A 149 1.69 -7.72 -12.41
C ASP A 149 0.72 -6.88 -11.55
N GLU A 150 -0.29 -6.29 -12.15
CA GLU A 150 -1.40 -5.60 -11.48
C GLU A 150 -2.47 -6.60 -11.04
N LEU A 151 -2.14 -7.39 -10.04
CA LEU A 151 -3.03 -8.42 -9.48
C LEU A 151 -3.84 -7.86 -8.30
N GLY A 152 -4.77 -8.65 -7.78
CA GLY A 152 -5.56 -8.25 -6.62
C GLY A 152 -6.55 -9.33 -6.21
N PHE A 153 -7.22 -9.09 -5.08
CA PHE A 153 -8.30 -9.91 -4.60
C PHE A 153 -9.36 -9.07 -3.90
N ALA A 154 -10.52 -9.66 -3.63
CA ALA A 154 -11.69 -8.98 -3.08
C ALA A 154 -11.34 -8.25 -1.77
N TRP A 155 -11.69 -6.97 -1.70
CA TRP A 155 -11.41 -6.11 -0.57
C TRP A 155 -12.06 -6.58 0.74
N ASP A 156 -13.22 -7.24 0.62
CA ASP A 156 -14.07 -7.75 1.69
C ASP A 156 -13.99 -9.27 1.86
N ASP A 157 -12.94 -9.92 1.32
CA ASP A 157 -12.77 -11.37 1.44
C ASP A 157 -12.82 -11.81 2.91
N PRO A 158 -13.81 -12.64 3.30
CA PRO A 158 -13.98 -13.07 4.69
C PRO A 158 -12.83 -13.95 5.19
N ALA A 159 -12.08 -14.62 4.29
CA ALA A 159 -10.91 -15.39 4.65
C ALA A 159 -9.72 -14.52 5.07
N VAL A 160 -9.72 -13.24 4.66
CA VAL A 160 -8.73 -12.23 5.05
C VAL A 160 -9.21 -11.44 6.26
N GLY A 161 -10.46 -10.99 6.24
CA GLY A 161 -11.10 -10.31 7.35
C GLY A 161 -10.49 -8.95 7.70
N VAL A 162 -10.17 -8.13 6.68
CA VAL A 162 -9.73 -6.75 6.94
C VAL A 162 -10.83 -5.98 7.67
N PRO A 163 -10.55 -5.36 8.84
CA PRO A 163 -11.54 -4.64 9.62
C PRO A 163 -11.78 -3.22 9.08
N TRP A 164 -12.29 -3.10 7.86
CA TRP A 164 -12.57 -1.82 7.25
C TRP A 164 -13.54 -0.99 8.09
N PRO A 165 -13.28 0.30 8.30
CA PRO A 165 -14.25 1.19 8.92
C PRO A 165 -15.51 1.35 8.05
N SER A 166 -16.66 1.51 8.67
CA SER A 166 -17.89 1.88 7.95
C SER A 166 -17.75 3.28 7.33
N VAL A 167 -18.25 3.43 6.11
CA VAL A 167 -18.21 4.72 5.39
C VAL A 167 -19.32 5.64 5.90
N THR A 168 -18.92 6.77 6.47
CA THR A 168 -19.86 7.79 6.93
C THR A 168 -20.54 8.46 5.72
N GLY A 169 -21.87 8.54 5.78
CA GLY A 169 -22.67 9.16 4.70
C GLY A 169 -23.08 8.21 3.56
N SER A 170 -22.61 6.96 3.57
CA SER A 170 -23.17 5.90 2.73
C SER A 170 -24.43 5.31 3.39
N THR A 171 -25.45 4.99 2.59
CA THR A 171 -26.72 4.44 3.08
C THR A 171 -26.59 3.01 3.62
N ASP A 172 -25.60 2.27 3.14
CA ASP A 172 -25.31 0.88 3.49
C ASP A 172 -23.94 0.70 4.17
N GLY A 173 -23.20 1.80 4.39
CA GLY A 173 -21.86 1.79 4.95
C GLY A 173 -20.79 1.27 3.99
N ALA A 174 -21.15 0.97 2.73
CA ALA A 174 -20.24 0.42 1.74
C ALA A 174 -19.31 1.49 1.14
N PRO A 175 -18.06 1.14 0.76
CA PRO A 175 -17.14 2.05 0.12
C PRO A 175 -17.46 2.25 -1.37
N ILE A 176 -16.95 3.36 -1.91
CA ILE A 176 -16.96 3.64 -3.34
C ILE A 176 -15.78 2.89 -3.96
N LEU A 177 -16.07 1.98 -4.90
CA LEU A 177 -15.10 1.13 -5.58
C LEU A 177 -15.06 1.42 -7.09
N SER A 178 -13.89 1.21 -7.71
CA SER A 178 -13.80 1.07 -9.15
C SER A 178 -14.48 -0.25 -9.63
N GLU A 179 -14.80 -0.34 -10.90
CA GLU A 179 -15.30 -1.60 -11.49
C GLU A 179 -14.28 -2.72 -11.33
N ARG A 180 -13.00 -2.41 -11.51
CA ARG A 180 -11.90 -3.35 -11.34
C ARG A 180 -11.83 -3.88 -9.89
N ASP A 181 -11.79 -3.01 -8.88
CA ASP A 181 -11.68 -3.42 -7.49
C ASP A 181 -12.90 -4.23 -7.02
N ARG A 182 -14.06 -3.91 -7.60
CA ARG A 182 -15.31 -4.66 -7.35
C ARG A 182 -15.30 -6.06 -7.98
N ALA A 183 -14.59 -6.23 -9.10
CA ALA A 183 -14.49 -7.49 -9.83
C ALA A 183 -13.31 -8.38 -9.41
N ASN A 184 -12.51 -7.96 -8.45
CA ASN A 184 -11.39 -8.76 -7.96
C ASN A 184 -11.86 -10.13 -7.41
N PRO A 185 -11.14 -11.22 -7.71
CA PRO A 185 -11.49 -12.57 -7.26
C PRO A 185 -11.23 -12.75 -5.75
N PRO A 186 -11.73 -13.83 -5.13
CA PRO A 186 -11.30 -14.21 -3.78
C PRO A 186 -9.79 -14.46 -3.69
N LEU A 187 -9.20 -14.25 -2.50
CA LEU A 187 -7.76 -14.50 -2.25
C LEU A 187 -7.34 -15.94 -2.63
N ALA A 188 -8.19 -16.92 -2.39
CA ALA A 188 -7.89 -18.32 -2.71
C ALA A 188 -7.58 -18.51 -4.21
N GLU A 189 -8.35 -17.87 -5.08
CA GLU A 189 -8.14 -17.93 -6.53
C GLU A 189 -6.82 -17.24 -6.95
N LEU A 190 -6.52 -16.07 -6.35
CA LEU A 190 -5.23 -15.40 -6.57
C LEU A 190 -4.06 -16.33 -6.17
N VAL A 191 -4.15 -16.98 -5.00
CA VAL A 191 -3.11 -17.88 -4.50
C VAL A 191 -2.93 -19.09 -5.44
N GLU A 192 -4.01 -19.69 -5.93
CA GLU A 192 -3.93 -20.77 -6.91
C GLU A 192 -3.22 -20.32 -8.19
N ARG A 193 -3.60 -19.16 -8.74
CA ARG A 193 -2.97 -18.58 -9.93
C ARG A 193 -1.47 -18.28 -9.73
N LEU A 194 -1.07 -17.86 -8.55
CA LEU A 194 0.34 -17.53 -8.24
C LEU A 194 1.21 -18.76 -8.02
N ARG A 195 0.58 -19.93 -7.71
CA ARG A 195 1.26 -21.20 -7.50
C ARG A 195 1.38 -22.05 -8.77
N ALA A 196 0.56 -21.75 -9.79
CA ALA A 196 0.57 -22.41 -11.09
C ALA A 196 1.77 -21.97 -11.93
#